data_6333957c0b86827cb27ae1ae0c799731
#
_entry.id   6333957c0b86827cb27ae1ae0c799731
#
_cell.length_a   1.000
_cell.length_b   1.000
_cell.length_c   1.000
_cell.angle_alpha   90.00
_cell.angle_beta   90.00
_cell.angle_gamma   90.00
#
_symmetry.space_group_name_H-M   'P 1'
#
loop_
_entity.id
_entity.type
_entity.pdbx_description
1 polymer ?
#
loop_
_entity_poly.entity_id
_entity_poly.type
_entity_poly.pdbx_seq_one_letter_code
_entity_poly.pdbx_strand_id
1 'polypeptide(L)'
;MYKHTLCFIKRNEEILMLNREYNPVKGLWNGVGGKIEKGETPLENAIREIKEETNIEVTHDQIQFKGIIKWEDSSYSGGMYLYLIELLNEFTYQTPKKVSEGILDWKEISWILSDYNYGVGEMIPKFLYEVLHNELILEHNFVLSNHKLIDYRNEELAKQDSSIDN
;
A
#
# COMPACT_ATOMS: atom_id res chain seq x y z
N MET A 1 13.00 5.67 10.91
CA MET A 1 12.03 6.31 9.97
C MET A 1 12.15 5.59 8.63
N TYR A 2 11.05 5.08 8.12
CA TYR A 2 11.00 4.41 6.81
C TYR A 2 11.01 5.45 5.67
N LYS A 3 11.36 4.99 4.48
CA LYS A 3 11.63 5.89 3.33
C LYS A 3 10.55 5.83 2.25
N HIS A 4 9.51 5.03 2.44
CA HIS A 4 8.47 4.80 1.43
C HIS A 4 7.08 4.77 2.04
N THR A 5 6.09 5.07 1.22
CA THR A 5 4.67 4.85 1.52
C THR A 5 4.07 3.83 0.56
N LEU A 6 3.02 3.15 1.00
CA LEU A 6 2.16 2.28 0.20
C LEU A 6 0.71 2.65 0.50
N CYS A 7 -0.05 2.94 -0.54
CA CYS A 7 -1.41 3.44 -0.45
C CYS A 7 -2.37 2.54 -1.21
N PHE A 8 -3.48 2.18 -0.58
CA PHE A 8 -4.60 1.48 -1.22
C PHE A 8 -5.78 2.42 -1.37
N ILE A 9 -6.23 2.63 -2.60
CA ILE A 9 -7.35 3.50 -2.95
C ILE A 9 -8.56 2.62 -3.20
N LYS A 10 -9.50 2.65 -2.25
CA LYS A 10 -10.71 1.81 -2.25
C LYS A 10 -11.91 2.60 -2.74
N ARG A 11 -12.74 1.94 -3.55
CA ARG A 11 -14.09 2.36 -3.92
C ARG A 11 -14.99 1.13 -3.95
N ASN A 12 -16.07 1.11 -3.20
CA ASN A 12 -16.89 -0.09 -3.03
C ASN A 12 -16.04 -1.31 -2.61
N GLU A 13 -16.17 -2.42 -3.31
CA GLU A 13 -15.42 -3.66 -3.12
C GLU A 13 -14.22 -3.78 -4.07
N GLU A 14 -13.71 -2.66 -4.55
CA GLU A 14 -12.58 -2.59 -5.48
C GLU A 14 -11.45 -1.72 -4.93
N ILE A 15 -10.22 -2.03 -5.33
CA ILE A 15 -9.03 -1.22 -5.10
C ILE A 15 -8.41 -0.84 -6.43
N LEU A 16 -8.06 0.44 -6.59
CA LEU A 16 -7.30 0.90 -7.73
C LEU A 16 -5.85 0.45 -7.55
N MET A 17 -5.43 -0.51 -8.37
CA MET A 17 -4.10 -1.08 -8.31
C MET A 17 -3.27 -0.72 -9.54
N LEU A 18 -1.95 -0.69 -9.33
CA LEU A 18 -0.96 -0.42 -10.36
C LEU A 18 -0.23 -1.72 -10.72
N ASN A 19 -0.34 -2.16 -11.97
CA ASN A 19 0.56 -3.17 -12.53
C ASN A 19 1.87 -2.47 -12.91
N ARG A 20 2.92 -2.78 -12.16
CA ARG A 20 4.18 -2.04 -12.28
C ARG A 20 4.97 -2.40 -13.53
N GLU A 21 5.47 -1.40 -14.22
CA GLU A 21 6.38 -1.56 -15.35
C GLU A 21 7.85 -1.72 -14.92
N TYR A 22 8.17 -1.31 -13.69
CA TYR A 22 9.52 -1.28 -13.13
C TYR A 22 9.66 -2.07 -11.84
N ASN A 23 10.89 -2.48 -11.51
CA ASN A 23 11.20 -3.08 -10.21
C ASN A 23 11.04 -2.07 -9.04
N PRO A 24 10.75 -2.52 -7.81
CA PRO A 24 10.41 -3.90 -7.44
C PRO A 24 9.01 -4.32 -7.92
N VAL A 25 8.73 -5.61 -7.89
CA VAL A 25 7.44 -6.26 -8.25
C VAL A 25 6.95 -5.95 -9.66
N LYS A 26 7.87 -5.81 -10.62
CA LYS A 26 7.54 -5.61 -12.03
C LYS A 26 6.58 -6.67 -12.54
N GLY A 27 5.51 -6.23 -13.23
CA GLY A 27 4.48 -7.10 -13.78
C GLY A 27 3.44 -7.58 -12.78
N LEU A 28 3.54 -7.19 -11.51
CA LEU A 28 2.56 -7.50 -10.47
C LEU A 28 1.70 -6.29 -10.13
N TRP A 29 0.49 -6.58 -9.71
CA TRP A 29 -0.44 -5.57 -9.18
C TRP A 29 -0.07 -5.21 -7.75
N ASN A 30 0.03 -3.92 -7.48
CA ASN A 30 0.40 -3.36 -6.17
C ASN A 30 -0.42 -2.11 -5.88
N GLY A 31 -0.37 -1.62 -4.63
CA GLY A 31 -0.84 -0.27 -4.30
C GLY A 31 0.03 0.80 -4.94
N VAL A 32 -0.42 2.03 -4.89
CA VAL A 32 0.34 3.22 -5.31
C VAL A 32 1.18 3.74 -4.16
N GLY A 33 2.19 4.56 -4.45
CA GLY A 33 3.05 5.15 -3.43
C GLY A 33 4.50 5.19 -3.87
N GLY A 34 5.34 5.80 -3.06
CA GLY A 34 6.72 6.00 -3.46
C GLY A 34 7.63 6.46 -2.34
N LYS A 35 8.75 7.04 -2.74
CA LYS A 35 9.81 7.46 -1.82
C LYS A 35 9.49 8.81 -1.19
N ILE A 36 9.63 8.87 0.13
CA ILE A 36 9.50 10.11 0.91
C ILE A 36 10.69 11.02 0.59
N GLU A 37 10.41 12.23 0.16
CA GLU A 37 11.41 13.24 -0.17
C GLU A 37 11.92 13.96 1.08
N LYS A 38 13.03 14.68 0.93
CA LYS A 38 13.63 15.41 2.05
C LYS A 38 12.71 16.56 2.52
N GLY A 39 12.32 16.49 3.79
CA GLY A 39 11.44 17.48 4.42
C GLY A 39 9.95 17.18 4.28
N GLU A 40 9.60 16.07 3.64
CA GLU A 40 8.25 15.60 3.47
C GLU A 40 7.86 14.65 4.62
N THR A 41 6.66 14.78 5.15
CA THR A 41 6.07 13.80 6.06
C THR A 41 5.56 12.59 5.28
N PRO A 42 5.37 11.42 5.93
CA PRO A 42 4.76 10.26 5.27
C PRO A 42 3.39 10.55 4.67
N LEU A 43 2.56 11.35 5.35
CA LEU A 43 1.23 11.73 4.85
C LEU A 43 1.30 12.63 3.62
N GLU A 44 2.15 13.66 3.63
CA GLU A 44 2.38 14.53 2.47
C GLU A 44 2.88 13.72 1.26
N ASN A 45 3.80 12.79 1.50
CA ASN A 45 4.27 11.87 0.47
C ASN A 45 3.13 11.03 -0.11
N ALA A 46 2.30 10.42 0.73
CA ALA A 46 1.18 9.61 0.29
C ALA A 46 0.22 10.42 -0.62
N ILE A 47 -0.13 11.65 -0.23
CA ILE A 47 -0.99 12.54 -1.02
C ILE A 47 -0.34 12.91 -2.36
N ARG A 48 0.95 13.26 -2.34
CA ARG A 48 1.70 13.62 -3.56
C ARG A 48 1.78 12.43 -4.53
N GLU A 49 2.19 11.26 -4.05
CA GLU A 49 2.34 10.05 -4.90
C GLU A 49 1.00 9.62 -5.50
N ILE A 50 -0.11 9.66 -4.74
CA ILE A 50 -1.45 9.38 -5.26
C ILE A 50 -1.77 10.34 -6.41
N LYS A 51 -1.51 11.64 -6.24
CA LYS A 51 -1.75 12.64 -7.28
C LYS A 51 -0.87 12.40 -8.51
N GLU A 52 0.42 12.12 -8.32
CA GLU A 52 1.37 11.92 -9.42
C GLU A 52 1.07 10.65 -10.22
N GLU A 53 0.82 9.52 -9.53
CA GLU A 53 0.61 8.24 -10.19
C GLU A 53 -0.79 8.09 -10.78
N THR A 54 -1.83 8.67 -10.15
CA THR A 54 -3.23 8.45 -10.55
C THR A 54 -3.94 9.68 -11.09
N ASN A 55 -3.44 10.88 -10.80
CA ASN A 55 -4.13 12.15 -10.98
C ASN A 55 -5.41 12.31 -10.15
N ILE A 56 -5.59 11.51 -9.09
CA ILE A 56 -6.67 11.67 -8.12
C ILE A 56 -6.21 12.64 -7.04
N GLU A 57 -7.06 13.59 -6.70
CA GLU A 57 -6.85 14.50 -5.57
C GLU A 57 -7.56 13.94 -4.34
N VAL A 58 -6.82 13.76 -3.26
CA VAL A 58 -7.33 13.31 -1.98
C VAL A 58 -7.08 14.37 -0.92
N THR A 59 -7.99 14.47 0.02
CA THR A 59 -7.88 15.37 1.18
C THR A 59 -7.45 14.58 2.41
N HIS A 60 -6.95 15.26 3.43
CA HIS A 60 -6.47 14.62 4.66
C HIS A 60 -7.54 13.78 5.38
N ASP A 61 -8.82 14.15 5.25
CA ASP A 61 -9.95 13.42 5.83
C ASP A 61 -10.33 12.15 5.07
N GLN A 62 -9.84 11.98 3.84
CA GLN A 62 -10.06 10.79 3.02
C GLN A 62 -8.96 9.74 3.19
N ILE A 63 -7.84 10.09 3.82
CA ILE A 63 -6.67 9.23 3.95
C ILE A 63 -6.48 8.80 5.40
N GLN A 64 -6.35 7.50 5.62
CA GLN A 64 -6.21 6.91 6.95
C GLN A 64 -4.85 6.20 7.04
N PHE A 65 -4.09 6.54 8.08
CA PHE A 65 -2.91 5.77 8.43
C PHE A 65 -3.33 4.41 9.00
N LYS A 66 -2.83 3.32 8.41
CA LYS A 66 -3.19 1.95 8.78
C LYS A 66 -2.03 1.17 9.39
N GLY A 67 -0.89 1.82 9.57
CA GLY A 67 0.26 1.22 10.22
C GLY A 67 1.50 1.16 9.33
N ILE A 68 2.34 0.19 9.62
CA ILE A 68 3.61 0.02 8.93
C ILE A 68 3.82 -1.42 8.49
N ILE A 69 4.54 -1.58 7.40
CA ILE A 69 5.06 -2.87 6.94
C ILE A 69 6.56 -2.88 7.21
N LYS A 70 7.05 -3.95 7.79
CA LYS A 70 8.47 -4.24 7.95
C LYS A 70 8.83 -5.54 7.28
N TRP A 71 10.00 -5.60 6.71
CA TRP A 71 10.56 -6.85 6.21
C TRP A 71 12.02 -6.99 6.57
N GLU A 72 12.40 -8.23 6.82
CA GLU A 72 13.77 -8.64 7.10
C GLU A 72 14.13 -9.81 6.18
N ASP A 73 15.26 -9.71 5.48
CA ASP A 73 15.94 -10.79 4.78
C ASP A 73 17.37 -10.87 5.32
N SER A 74 18.08 -11.95 5.06
CA SER A 74 19.42 -12.23 5.58
C SER A 74 20.44 -11.10 5.40
N SER A 75 20.28 -10.26 4.38
CA SER A 75 21.23 -9.20 4.02
C SER A 75 20.64 -7.78 4.00
N TYR A 76 19.33 -7.63 4.15
CA TYR A 76 18.70 -6.32 4.16
C TYR A 76 17.40 -6.31 4.94
N SER A 77 17.05 -5.13 5.45
CA SER A 77 15.76 -4.88 6.09
C SER A 77 15.17 -3.58 5.54
N GLY A 78 13.87 -3.45 5.65
CA GLY A 78 13.18 -2.26 5.22
C GLY A 78 11.80 -2.14 5.81
N GLY A 79 11.10 -1.09 5.40
CA GLY A 79 9.72 -0.85 5.80
C GLY A 79 9.12 0.32 5.06
N MET A 80 7.80 0.44 5.20
CA MET A 80 7.02 1.52 4.61
C MET A 80 5.80 1.84 5.45
N TYR A 81 5.33 3.07 5.33
CA TYR A 81 4.07 3.53 5.93
C TYR A 81 2.90 3.12 5.06
N LEU A 82 1.82 2.69 5.69
CA LEU A 82 0.66 2.10 5.03
C LEU A 82 -0.56 3.00 5.20
N TYR A 83 -1.20 3.34 4.09
CA TYR A 83 -2.38 4.20 4.05
C TYR A 83 -3.53 3.56 3.29
N LEU A 84 -4.75 3.81 3.76
CA LEU A 84 -6.00 3.48 3.09
C LEU A 84 -6.72 4.78 2.73
N ILE A 85 -7.18 4.88 1.49
CA ILE A 85 -8.00 5.96 0.98
C ILE A 85 -9.37 5.38 0.61
N GLU A 86 -10.43 5.95 1.14
CA GLU A 86 -11.79 5.57 0.79
C GLU A 86 -12.44 6.67 -0.05
N LEU A 87 -12.73 6.35 -1.30
CA LEU A 87 -13.46 7.21 -2.21
C LEU A 87 -14.96 6.94 -2.13
N LEU A 88 -15.77 7.92 -2.49
CA LEU A 88 -17.20 7.75 -2.61
C LEU A 88 -17.53 6.64 -3.62
N ASN A 89 -18.60 5.91 -3.37
CA ASN A 89 -19.00 4.77 -4.21
C ASN A 89 -19.28 5.18 -5.66
N GLU A 90 -19.80 6.37 -5.86
CA GLU A 90 -20.09 6.96 -7.17
C GLU A 90 -18.89 7.62 -7.85
N PHE A 91 -17.72 7.62 -7.21
CA PHE A 91 -16.51 8.18 -7.80
C PHE A 91 -16.18 7.50 -9.13
N THR A 92 -16.06 8.29 -10.19
CA THR A 92 -15.78 7.79 -11.54
C THR A 92 -14.31 7.95 -11.88
N TYR A 93 -13.67 6.87 -12.26
CA TYR A 93 -12.30 6.86 -12.74
C TYR A 93 -12.17 5.74 -13.77
N GLN A 94 -11.92 6.11 -15.01
CA GLN A 94 -11.90 5.15 -16.12
C GLN A 94 -10.61 4.34 -16.13
N THR A 95 -10.76 3.02 -16.19
CA THR A 95 -9.67 2.05 -16.31
C THR A 95 -9.97 1.01 -17.38
N PRO A 96 -8.99 0.26 -17.89
CA PRO A 96 -7.56 0.36 -17.57
C PRO A 96 -6.95 1.67 -18.08
N LYS A 97 -5.97 2.22 -17.35
CA LYS A 97 -5.31 3.48 -17.70
C LYS A 97 -3.80 3.31 -17.68
N LYS A 98 -3.15 3.57 -18.83
CA LYS A 98 -1.69 3.63 -18.91
C LYS A 98 -1.18 4.92 -18.25
N VAL A 99 -0.20 4.74 -17.36
CA VAL A 99 0.55 5.82 -16.68
C VAL A 99 2.05 5.56 -16.82
N SER A 100 2.89 6.49 -16.34
CA SER A 100 4.35 6.36 -16.43
C SER A 100 4.88 5.11 -15.70
N GLU A 101 4.28 4.77 -14.56
CA GLU A 101 4.70 3.65 -13.70
C GLU A 101 4.12 2.30 -14.12
N GLY A 102 3.15 2.26 -15.03
CA GLY A 102 2.52 1.03 -15.48
C GLY A 102 1.08 1.18 -15.95
N ILE A 103 0.21 0.29 -15.50
CA ILE A 103 -1.22 0.28 -15.85
C ILE A 103 -2.04 0.29 -14.56
N LEU A 104 -2.92 1.27 -14.42
CA LEU A 104 -3.91 1.34 -13.35
C LEU A 104 -5.18 0.62 -13.77
N ASP A 105 -5.73 -0.18 -12.86
CA ASP A 105 -7.02 -0.81 -13.03
C ASP A 105 -7.70 -1.10 -11.70
N TRP A 106 -9.03 -1.04 -11.68
CA TRP A 106 -9.82 -1.49 -10.54
C TRP A 106 -9.77 -3.00 -10.43
N LYS A 107 -9.41 -3.49 -9.25
CA LYS A 107 -9.39 -4.92 -8.93
C LYS A 107 -10.32 -5.21 -7.78
N GLU A 108 -11.18 -6.21 -7.93
CA GLU A 108 -12.04 -6.67 -6.84
C GLU A 108 -11.20 -7.16 -5.66
N ILE A 109 -11.58 -6.76 -4.44
CA ILE A 109 -10.89 -7.18 -3.21
C ILE A 109 -10.89 -8.71 -3.10
N SER A 110 -12.00 -9.36 -3.48
CA SER A 110 -12.09 -10.82 -3.50
C SER A 110 -11.06 -11.48 -4.42
N TRP A 111 -10.77 -10.87 -5.58
CA TRP A 111 -9.72 -11.34 -6.47
C TRP A 111 -8.32 -11.13 -5.87
N ILE A 112 -8.05 -9.96 -5.28
CA ILE A 112 -6.75 -9.65 -4.66
C ILE A 112 -6.44 -10.65 -3.54
N LEU A 113 -7.45 -11.00 -2.74
CA LEU A 113 -7.34 -11.90 -1.58
C LEU A 113 -7.52 -13.38 -1.93
N SER A 114 -7.76 -13.72 -3.21
CA SER A 114 -7.98 -15.10 -3.62
C SER A 114 -6.73 -15.97 -3.42
N ASP A 115 -6.94 -17.23 -3.07
CA ASP A 115 -5.86 -18.20 -2.88
C ASP A 115 -5.06 -18.37 -4.18
N TYR A 116 -3.75 -18.52 -4.01
CA TYR A 116 -2.81 -18.74 -5.14
C TYR A 116 -2.83 -17.64 -6.20
N ASN A 117 -3.16 -16.40 -5.81
CA ASN A 117 -3.09 -15.26 -6.71
C ASN A 117 -1.63 -14.81 -6.93
N TYR A 118 -1.03 -15.25 -8.01
CA TYR A 118 0.34 -14.86 -8.40
C TYR A 118 0.39 -13.53 -9.19
N GLY A 119 -0.74 -12.86 -9.37
CA GLY A 119 -0.82 -11.56 -10.02
C GLY A 119 -0.54 -10.39 -9.10
N VAL A 120 -0.49 -10.60 -7.78
CA VAL A 120 -0.17 -9.60 -6.76
C VAL A 120 1.12 -9.95 -6.03
N GLY A 121 1.78 -8.96 -5.41
CA GLY A 121 2.92 -9.22 -4.54
C GLY A 121 2.53 -10.13 -3.38
N GLU A 122 3.36 -11.12 -3.05
CA GLU A 122 3.03 -12.19 -2.08
C GLU A 122 2.73 -11.70 -0.65
N MET A 123 3.18 -10.50 -0.30
CA MET A 123 2.87 -9.88 1.00
C MET A 123 1.46 -9.31 1.07
N ILE A 124 0.90 -8.78 -0.02
CA ILE A 124 -0.37 -8.06 -0.03
C ILE A 124 -1.54 -8.89 0.54
N PRO A 125 -1.77 -10.15 0.12
CA PRO A 125 -2.86 -10.95 0.67
C PRO A 125 -2.75 -11.23 2.17
N LYS A 126 -1.55 -11.08 2.75
CA LYS A 126 -1.31 -11.33 4.18
C LYS A 126 -1.83 -10.21 5.08
N PHE A 127 -1.70 -8.95 4.64
CA PHE A 127 -2.04 -7.80 5.46
C PHE A 127 -3.27 -7.02 4.99
N LEU A 128 -3.66 -7.13 3.72
CA LEU A 128 -4.71 -6.29 3.15
C LEU A 128 -6.06 -6.46 3.86
N TYR A 129 -6.41 -7.67 4.28
CA TYR A 129 -7.64 -7.89 5.02
C TYR A 129 -7.68 -7.07 6.31
N GLU A 130 -6.58 -7.04 7.07
CA GLU A 130 -6.45 -6.26 8.31
C GLU A 130 -6.53 -4.75 8.01
N VAL A 131 -5.87 -4.29 6.95
CA VAL A 131 -5.94 -2.88 6.53
C VAL A 131 -7.38 -2.42 6.28
N LEU A 132 -8.19 -3.29 5.68
CA LEU A 132 -9.56 -2.97 5.29
C LEU A 132 -10.55 -3.04 6.44
N HIS A 133 -10.34 -3.93 7.42
CA HIS A 133 -11.36 -4.29 8.42
C HIS A 133 -10.95 -4.03 9.87
N ASN A 134 -9.65 -3.94 10.17
CA ASN A 134 -9.21 -3.71 11.55
C ASN A 134 -9.16 -2.20 11.85
N GLU A 135 -9.70 -1.80 13.00
CA GLU A 135 -9.65 -0.42 13.48
C GLU A 135 -8.32 -0.06 14.15
N LEU A 136 -7.58 -1.09 14.60
CA LEU A 136 -6.26 -0.89 15.19
C LEU A 136 -5.23 -0.55 14.12
N ILE A 137 -4.26 0.27 14.52
CA ILE A 137 -3.08 0.55 13.71
C ILE A 137 -2.08 -0.56 13.97
N LEU A 138 -1.71 -1.29 12.91
CA LEU A 138 -0.90 -2.50 13.03
C LEU A 138 0.51 -2.32 12.47
N GLU A 139 1.44 -3.04 13.07
CA GLU A 139 2.75 -3.33 12.52
C GLU A 139 2.72 -4.72 11.88
N HIS A 140 3.00 -4.80 10.59
CA HIS A 140 3.03 -6.02 9.81
C HIS A 140 4.48 -6.44 9.57
N ASN A 141 4.90 -7.53 10.19
CA ASN A 141 6.27 -8.03 10.17
C ASN A 141 6.40 -9.22 9.23
N PHE A 142 7.25 -9.11 8.22
CA PHE A 142 7.55 -10.13 7.22
C PHE A 142 8.99 -10.61 7.36
N VAL A 143 9.18 -11.91 7.39
CA VAL A 143 10.50 -12.53 7.32
C VAL A 143 10.67 -13.18 5.95
N LEU A 144 11.74 -12.81 5.28
CA LEU A 144 12.10 -13.31 3.96
C LEU A 144 13.36 -14.16 4.03
N SER A 145 13.50 -15.10 3.13
CA SER A 145 14.74 -15.83 2.88
C SER A 145 14.94 -16.00 1.38
N ASN A 146 16.06 -15.49 0.86
CA ASN A 146 16.32 -15.44 -0.57
C ASN A 146 15.15 -14.80 -1.36
N HIS A 147 14.64 -13.67 -0.86
CA HIS A 147 13.50 -12.91 -1.41
C HIS A 147 12.16 -13.65 -1.41
N LYS A 148 12.03 -14.76 -0.71
CA LYS A 148 10.78 -15.51 -0.54
C LYS A 148 10.22 -15.29 0.86
N LEU A 149 8.93 -15.11 0.95
CA LEU A 149 8.22 -14.99 2.21
C LEU A 149 8.24 -16.33 2.95
N ILE A 150 8.76 -16.33 4.20
CA ILE A 150 8.82 -17.51 5.06
C ILE A 150 7.98 -17.37 6.34
N ASP A 151 7.75 -16.15 6.82
CA ASP A 151 6.91 -15.90 7.99
C ASP A 151 6.23 -14.55 7.91
N TYR A 152 5.05 -14.45 8.53
CA TYR A 152 4.30 -13.21 8.67
C TYR A 152 3.59 -13.18 10.03
N ARG A 153 3.66 -12.05 10.71
CA ARG A 153 2.92 -11.76 11.93
C ARG A 153 2.56 -10.28 11.99
N ASN A 154 1.50 -9.96 12.72
CA ASN A 154 1.14 -8.59 13.02
C ASN A 154 0.98 -8.38 14.53
N GLU A 155 1.12 -7.14 14.95
CA GLU A 155 0.89 -6.68 16.31
C GLU A 155 0.40 -5.24 16.30
N GLU A 156 -0.21 -4.78 17.39
CA GLU A 156 -0.61 -3.39 17.52
C GLU A 156 0.62 -2.49 17.55
N LEU A 157 0.61 -1.44 16.71
CA LEU A 157 1.71 -0.47 16.66
C LEU A 157 1.77 0.29 17.99
N ALA A 158 2.94 0.28 18.65
CA ALA A 158 3.14 0.96 19.90
C ALA A 158 2.97 2.48 19.75
N LYS A 159 2.25 3.12 20.66
CA LYS A 159 1.90 4.56 20.64
C LYS A 159 3.08 5.55 20.55
N GLN A 160 4.32 5.09 20.70
CA GLN A 160 5.52 5.93 20.56
C GLN A 160 5.88 6.30 19.12
N ASP A 161 5.38 5.55 18.15
CA ASP A 161 5.58 5.85 16.72
C ASP A 161 4.43 6.69 16.12
N SER A 162 3.41 7.03 16.91
CA SER A 162 2.25 7.84 16.48
C SER A 162 2.55 9.34 16.33
N SER A 163 3.81 9.80 16.41
CA SER A 163 4.24 11.15 16.04
C SER A 163 4.19 11.42 14.52
N ILE A 164 3.52 10.52 13.78
CA ILE A 164 3.40 10.55 12.31
C ILE A 164 2.15 11.31 11.85
N ASP A 165 1.26 11.66 12.80
CA ASP A 165 -0.04 12.31 12.52
C ASP A 165 -0.07 13.84 12.70
N ASN A 166 1.09 14.54 12.68
CA ASN A 166 1.11 16.01 12.69
C ASN A 166 1.98 16.59 11.59
#